data_c45d8172e236957574b00a0482e78ebc
#
_entry.id   c45d8172e236957574b00a0482e78ebc
#
_cell.length_a   1.000
_cell.length_b   1.000
_cell.length_c   1.000
_cell.angle_alpha   90.00
_cell.angle_beta   90.00
_cell.angle_gamma   90.00
#
_symmetry.space_group_name_H-M   'P 1'
#
loop_
_entity.id
_entity.type
_entity.pdbx_description
1 polymer ?
#
loop_
_entity_poly.entity_id
_entity_poly.type
_entity_poly.pdbx_seq_one_letter_code
_entity_poly.pdbx_strand_id
1 'polypeptide(L)'
;LEMDPASFDQRKLQRLMDCGVNRISLGGQSFDDDVLERLGRRHCRQDLLEACAWMQLAHREGELRSWSLDLIQNLPDQTAASWGHQLEQALASRAPHLSIYDLSVEPGTVFHRQQQRGQLELPDEDLAVQLMELTSSTLAMAGYGRYEISNHALPGHASRHNRVYWSGAGWWGFGMGATSAPWGERVARPRTREAYSDWLDQGTTEDCRASMPLDDRLLVGLRRREGVDLLSMG
;
A
#
# COMPACT_ATOMS: atom_id res chain seq x y z
N LEU A 1 -0.79 3.73 10.66
CA LEU A 1 -2.18 4.02 10.37
C LEU A 1 -2.33 4.30 8.87
N GLU A 2 -3.42 3.82 8.24
CA GLU A 2 -3.79 4.16 6.86
C GLU A 2 -4.89 5.21 6.86
N MET A 3 -4.79 6.21 5.99
CA MET A 3 -5.71 7.35 5.94
C MET A 3 -5.97 7.79 4.50
N ASP A 4 -7.22 8.17 4.20
CA ASP A 4 -7.58 8.88 2.96
C ASP A 4 -7.53 10.40 3.17
N PRO A 5 -7.09 11.21 2.17
CA PRO A 5 -6.93 12.65 2.31
C PRO A 5 -8.15 13.40 2.85
N ALA A 6 -9.36 13.11 2.33
CA ALA A 6 -10.60 13.76 2.79
C ALA A 6 -11.17 13.17 4.10
N SER A 7 -10.48 12.23 4.76
CA SER A 7 -10.98 11.58 5.98
C SER A 7 -10.58 12.30 7.27
N PHE A 8 -9.72 13.31 7.18
CA PHE A 8 -9.18 14.03 8.33
C PHE A 8 -8.84 15.49 7.99
N ASP A 9 -8.70 16.28 9.03
CA ASP A 9 -8.14 17.62 9.03
C ASP A 9 -6.86 17.67 9.90
N GLN A 10 -6.21 18.80 9.93
CA GLN A 10 -4.98 18.99 10.72
C GLN A 10 -5.22 18.72 12.22
N ARG A 11 -6.40 19.09 12.77
CA ARG A 11 -6.75 18.86 14.17
C ARG A 11 -6.88 17.37 14.48
N LYS A 12 -7.50 16.59 13.56
CA LYS A 12 -7.63 15.14 13.74
C LYS A 12 -6.27 14.46 13.60
N LEU A 13 -5.42 14.92 12.69
CA LEU A 13 -4.04 14.45 12.56
C LEU A 13 -3.29 14.64 13.88
N GLN A 14 -3.32 15.83 14.48
CA GLN A 14 -2.68 16.11 15.76
C GLN A 14 -3.17 15.17 16.85
N ARG A 15 -4.47 15.00 17.00
CA ARG A 15 -5.04 14.07 18.00
C ARG A 15 -4.59 12.62 17.81
N LEU A 16 -4.39 12.18 16.57
CA LEU A 16 -3.87 10.84 16.29
C LEU A 16 -2.41 10.73 16.74
N MET A 17 -1.60 11.74 16.48
CA MET A 17 -0.21 11.80 16.96
C MET A 17 -0.14 11.84 18.48
N ASP A 18 -1.00 12.61 19.14
CA ASP A 18 -1.12 12.65 20.60
C ASP A 18 -1.48 11.26 21.20
N CYS A 19 -2.21 10.43 20.44
CA CYS A 19 -2.49 9.03 20.79
C CYS A 19 -1.33 8.07 20.48
N GLY A 20 -0.17 8.56 20.00
CA GLY A 20 1.02 7.77 19.72
C GLY A 20 1.15 7.26 18.29
N VAL A 21 0.28 7.68 17.35
CA VAL A 21 0.44 7.38 15.93
C VAL A 21 1.68 8.13 15.43
N ASN A 22 2.69 7.38 14.95
CA ASN A 22 3.97 7.95 14.52
C ASN A 22 4.35 7.58 13.08
N ARG A 23 3.50 6.81 12.37
CA ARG A 23 3.61 6.53 10.94
C ARG A 23 2.22 6.48 10.30
N ILE A 24 2.07 7.18 9.18
CA ILE A 24 0.83 7.24 8.42
C ILE A 24 1.11 6.88 6.97
N SER A 25 0.22 6.07 6.36
CA SER A 25 0.15 5.82 4.92
C SER A 25 -1.03 6.61 4.37
N LEU A 26 -0.76 7.51 3.44
CA LEU A 26 -1.75 8.39 2.83
C LEU A 26 -2.15 7.84 1.46
N GLY A 27 -3.38 7.36 1.33
CA GLY A 27 -3.93 6.82 0.09
C GLY A 27 -4.25 7.90 -0.93
N GLY A 28 -3.23 8.48 -1.57
CA GLY A 28 -3.37 9.55 -2.57
C GLY A 28 -3.90 9.05 -3.91
N GLN A 29 -3.43 7.90 -4.36
CA GLN A 29 -3.76 7.18 -5.59
C GLN A 29 -3.38 7.94 -6.88
N SER A 30 -3.75 9.20 -7.04
CA SER A 30 -3.44 10.06 -8.18
C SER A 30 -3.51 11.54 -7.78
N PHE A 31 -2.80 12.39 -8.53
CA PHE A 31 -2.94 13.85 -8.47
C PHE A 31 -3.82 14.40 -9.61
N ASP A 32 -4.62 13.55 -10.23
CA ASP A 32 -5.54 13.88 -11.32
C ASP A 32 -6.97 13.65 -10.86
N ASP A 33 -7.81 14.70 -10.92
CA ASP A 33 -9.17 14.65 -10.39
C ASP A 33 -10.08 13.72 -11.21
N ASP A 34 -9.90 13.63 -12.52
CA ASP A 34 -10.69 12.74 -13.37
C ASP A 34 -10.35 11.27 -13.07
N VAL A 35 -9.06 11.00 -12.78
CA VAL A 35 -8.60 9.67 -12.36
C VAL A 35 -9.17 9.34 -10.97
N LEU A 36 -9.12 10.27 -10.02
CA LEU A 36 -9.67 10.07 -8.68
C LEU A 36 -11.17 9.78 -8.71
N GLU A 37 -11.94 10.49 -9.53
CA GLU A 37 -13.37 10.24 -9.74
C GLU A 37 -13.62 8.84 -10.32
N ARG A 38 -12.87 8.44 -11.34
CA ARG A 38 -12.95 7.09 -11.95
C ARG A 38 -12.61 5.97 -10.97
N LEU A 39 -11.67 6.23 -10.05
CA LEU A 39 -11.30 5.31 -8.95
C LEU A 39 -12.34 5.33 -7.82
N GLY A 40 -13.38 6.17 -7.88
CA GLY A 40 -14.41 6.30 -6.86
C GLY A 40 -13.89 6.93 -5.56
N ARG A 41 -12.83 7.74 -5.65
CA ARG A 41 -12.27 8.44 -4.48
C ARG A 41 -13.14 9.64 -4.11
N ARG A 42 -13.22 9.91 -2.80
CA ARG A 42 -14.00 11.04 -2.27
C ARG A 42 -13.21 12.35 -2.20
N HIS A 43 -11.88 12.25 -2.21
CA HIS A 43 -10.99 13.39 -2.19
C HIS A 43 -10.65 13.84 -3.61
N CYS A 44 -10.33 15.11 -3.75
CA CYS A 44 -9.80 15.70 -4.96
C CYS A 44 -8.27 15.97 -4.81
N ARG A 45 -7.65 16.41 -5.88
CA ARG A 45 -6.22 16.80 -5.89
C ARG A 45 -5.90 17.84 -4.81
N GLN A 46 -6.78 18.82 -4.57
CA GLN A 46 -6.55 19.85 -3.56
C GLN A 46 -6.50 19.25 -2.15
N ASP A 47 -7.43 18.35 -1.82
CA ASP A 47 -7.43 17.64 -0.52
C ASP A 47 -6.15 16.84 -0.32
N LEU A 48 -5.64 16.19 -1.40
CA LEU A 48 -4.39 15.44 -1.36
C LEU A 48 -3.20 16.36 -1.09
N LEU A 49 -3.10 17.51 -1.77
CA LEU A 49 -2.02 18.46 -1.57
C LEU A 49 -2.01 19.03 -0.14
N GLU A 50 -3.17 19.34 0.40
CA GLU A 50 -3.31 19.82 1.78
C GLU A 50 -2.89 18.74 2.79
N ALA A 51 -3.37 17.51 2.61
CA ALA A 51 -2.97 16.38 3.44
C ALA A 51 -1.46 16.14 3.40
N CYS A 52 -0.84 16.17 2.21
CA CYS A 52 0.61 16.07 2.06
C CYS A 52 1.35 17.21 2.80
N ALA A 53 0.84 18.43 2.74
CA ALA A 53 1.44 19.57 3.43
C ALA A 53 1.40 19.38 4.96
N TRP A 54 0.29 18.90 5.52
CA TRP A 54 0.18 18.60 6.95
C TRP A 54 1.12 17.48 7.38
N MET A 55 1.19 16.39 6.60
CA MET A 55 2.12 15.28 6.87
C MET A 55 3.58 15.71 6.82
N GLN A 56 3.94 16.52 5.81
CA GLN A 56 5.29 17.05 5.67
C GLN A 56 5.66 17.96 6.85
N LEU A 57 4.73 18.83 7.29
CA LEU A 57 4.95 19.71 8.43
C LEU A 57 5.20 18.89 9.71
N ALA A 58 4.29 17.98 10.04
CA ALA A 58 4.40 17.12 11.20
C ALA A 58 5.70 16.27 11.19
N HIS A 59 6.10 15.78 10.02
CA HIS A 59 7.35 15.04 9.88
C HIS A 59 8.58 15.93 10.09
N ARG A 60 8.60 17.15 9.53
CA ARG A 60 9.69 18.11 9.70
C ARG A 60 9.85 18.57 11.15
N GLU A 61 8.75 18.71 11.88
CA GLU A 61 8.72 19.10 13.30
C GLU A 61 9.03 17.94 14.24
N GLY A 62 9.19 16.72 13.72
CA GLY A 62 9.55 15.52 14.47
C GLY A 62 8.37 14.87 15.20
N GLU A 63 7.15 15.36 15.03
CA GLU A 63 5.93 14.80 15.62
C GLU A 63 5.53 13.50 14.91
N LEU A 64 5.73 13.41 13.59
CA LEU A 64 5.51 12.21 12.80
C LEU A 64 6.85 11.62 12.36
N ARG A 65 7.16 10.42 12.81
CA ARG A 65 8.44 9.75 12.52
C ARG A 65 8.63 9.48 11.01
N SER A 66 7.55 9.11 10.33
CA SER A 66 7.57 8.82 8.89
C SER A 66 6.15 8.81 8.34
N TRP A 67 6.03 9.01 7.04
CA TRP A 67 4.77 8.83 6.33
C TRP A 67 5.01 8.31 4.92
N SER A 68 4.01 7.69 4.32
CA SER A 68 4.05 7.26 2.95
C SER A 68 2.93 7.88 2.13
N LEU A 69 3.20 8.10 0.86
CA LEU A 69 2.22 8.45 -0.15
C LEU A 69 2.03 7.26 -1.07
N ASP A 70 0.79 6.82 -1.22
CA ASP A 70 0.43 5.66 -2.02
C ASP A 70 -0.20 6.12 -3.34
N LEU A 71 0.36 5.67 -4.46
CA LEU A 71 -0.09 5.98 -5.82
C LEU A 71 -0.34 4.69 -6.61
N ILE A 72 -1.15 4.80 -7.66
CA ILE A 72 -1.46 3.69 -8.56
C ILE A 72 -0.94 4.01 -9.95
N GLN A 73 -0.13 3.11 -10.51
CA GLN A 73 0.29 3.11 -11.91
C GLN A 73 -0.47 2.05 -12.71
N ASN A 74 -0.27 2.03 -14.02
CA ASN A 74 -0.97 1.15 -14.96
C ASN A 74 -2.49 1.38 -14.97
N LEU A 75 -2.88 2.65 -14.75
CA LEU A 75 -4.27 3.08 -14.86
C LEU A 75 -4.70 3.15 -16.34
N PRO A 76 -5.99 2.99 -16.65
CA PRO A 76 -6.53 3.21 -17.99
C PRO A 76 -6.13 4.58 -18.54
N ASP A 77 -5.77 4.64 -19.82
CA ASP A 77 -5.35 5.84 -20.54
C ASP A 77 -4.04 6.50 -20.00
N GLN A 78 -3.36 5.85 -19.08
CA GLN A 78 -2.09 6.36 -18.54
C GLN A 78 -0.99 6.26 -19.59
N THR A 79 -0.20 7.33 -19.73
CA THR A 79 0.97 7.40 -20.61
C THR A 79 2.23 7.61 -19.79
N ALA A 80 3.41 7.38 -20.37
CA ALA A 80 4.68 7.69 -19.72
C ALA A 80 4.78 9.16 -19.31
N ALA A 81 4.26 10.09 -20.13
CA ALA A 81 4.26 11.51 -19.82
C ALA A 81 3.36 11.87 -18.64
N SER A 82 2.10 11.38 -18.63
CA SER A 82 1.17 11.60 -17.52
C SER A 82 1.69 10.98 -16.22
N TRP A 83 2.27 9.77 -16.29
CA TRP A 83 2.87 9.12 -15.14
C TRP A 83 4.11 9.86 -14.62
N GLY A 84 4.98 10.33 -15.51
CA GLY A 84 6.13 11.17 -15.12
C GLY A 84 5.69 12.40 -14.32
N HIS A 85 4.62 13.08 -14.73
CA HIS A 85 4.05 14.19 -13.98
C HIS A 85 3.50 13.78 -12.59
N GLN A 86 2.89 12.60 -12.45
CA GLN A 86 2.49 12.07 -11.15
C GLN A 86 3.70 11.86 -10.21
N LEU A 87 4.79 11.30 -10.76
CA LEU A 87 6.03 11.11 -9.99
C LEU A 87 6.67 12.42 -9.55
N GLU A 88 6.67 13.46 -10.42
CA GLU A 88 7.14 14.79 -10.05
C GLU A 88 6.35 15.38 -8.86
N GLN A 89 5.04 15.26 -8.88
CA GLN A 89 4.19 15.72 -7.78
C GLN A 89 4.40 14.89 -6.49
N ALA A 90 4.59 13.57 -6.63
CA ALA A 90 4.93 12.71 -5.52
C ALA A 90 6.26 13.13 -4.87
N LEU A 91 7.28 13.42 -5.66
CA LEU A 91 8.57 13.93 -5.16
C LEU A 91 8.44 15.31 -4.52
N ALA A 92 7.62 16.19 -5.10
CA ALA A 92 7.35 17.51 -4.54
C ALA A 92 6.67 17.46 -3.16
N SER A 93 5.89 16.40 -2.88
CA SER A 93 5.28 16.17 -1.57
C SER A 93 6.31 15.92 -0.45
N ARG A 94 7.54 15.51 -0.83
CA ARG A 94 8.61 15.12 0.09
C ARG A 94 8.25 13.99 1.05
N ALA A 95 7.33 13.11 0.65
CA ALA A 95 7.03 11.90 1.40
C ALA A 95 8.30 11.05 1.52
N PRO A 96 8.77 10.67 2.70
CA PRO A 96 10.00 9.88 2.82
C PRO A 96 9.83 8.42 2.37
N HIS A 97 8.61 8.02 2.04
CA HIS A 97 8.26 6.70 1.53
C HIS A 97 7.18 6.83 0.45
N LEU A 98 7.33 6.10 -0.63
CA LEU A 98 6.35 6.04 -1.73
C LEU A 98 5.97 4.59 -1.99
N SER A 99 4.67 4.30 -1.98
CA SER A 99 4.11 3.03 -2.41
C SER A 99 3.52 3.21 -3.81
N ILE A 100 4.06 2.51 -4.78
CA ILE A 100 3.58 2.55 -6.17
C ILE A 100 2.99 1.19 -6.49
N TYR A 101 1.67 1.14 -6.56
CA TYR A 101 0.94 -0.09 -6.85
C TYR A 101 0.53 -0.13 -8.31
N ASP A 102 0.56 -1.34 -8.89
CA ASP A 102 -0.09 -1.59 -10.17
C ASP A 102 -1.59 -1.74 -9.97
N LEU A 103 -2.38 -1.18 -10.88
CA LEU A 103 -3.82 -1.41 -10.85
C LEU A 103 -4.12 -2.90 -11.01
N SER A 104 -4.74 -3.48 -10.00
CA SER A 104 -5.30 -4.83 -10.06
C SER A 104 -6.81 -4.75 -10.28
N VAL A 105 -7.29 -5.43 -11.31
CA VAL A 105 -8.74 -5.50 -11.61
C VAL A 105 -9.34 -6.71 -10.89
N GLU A 106 -9.85 -6.48 -9.69
CA GLU A 106 -10.41 -7.53 -8.84
C GLU A 106 -11.84 -7.92 -9.26
N PRO A 107 -12.18 -9.22 -9.24
CA PRO A 107 -13.54 -9.70 -9.51
C PRO A 107 -14.61 -8.98 -8.68
N GLY A 108 -15.73 -8.63 -9.31
CA GLY A 108 -16.86 -7.97 -8.66
C GLY A 108 -16.75 -6.43 -8.57
N THR A 109 -15.61 -5.84 -8.95
CA THR A 109 -15.43 -4.38 -8.99
C THR A 109 -16.08 -3.74 -10.22
N VAL A 110 -16.19 -2.41 -10.22
CA VAL A 110 -16.66 -1.64 -11.38
C VAL A 110 -15.71 -1.85 -12.55
N PHE A 111 -14.39 -1.77 -12.33
CA PHE A 111 -13.38 -1.98 -13.36
C PHE A 111 -13.44 -3.38 -13.97
N HIS A 112 -13.67 -4.42 -13.18
CA HIS A 112 -13.86 -5.77 -13.70
C HIS A 112 -15.07 -5.87 -14.65
N ARG A 113 -16.20 -5.25 -14.29
CA ARG A 113 -17.38 -5.21 -15.17
C ARG A 113 -17.15 -4.42 -16.46
N GLN A 114 -16.41 -3.31 -16.38
CA GLN A 114 -16.05 -2.51 -17.55
C GLN A 114 -15.10 -3.26 -18.48
N GLN A 115 -14.10 -3.95 -17.92
CA GLN A 115 -13.16 -4.78 -18.66
C GLN A 115 -13.89 -5.92 -19.39
N GLN A 116 -14.79 -6.63 -18.72
CA GLN A 116 -15.60 -7.68 -19.35
C GLN A 116 -16.48 -7.18 -20.50
N ARG A 117 -16.86 -5.91 -20.50
CA ARG A 117 -17.65 -5.26 -21.55
C ARG A 117 -16.79 -4.63 -22.65
N GLY A 118 -15.47 -4.74 -22.58
CA GLY A 118 -14.56 -4.06 -23.51
C GLY A 118 -14.58 -2.54 -23.40
N GLN A 119 -14.98 -2.00 -22.24
CA GLN A 119 -15.09 -0.56 -21.95
C GLN A 119 -13.90 -0.04 -21.15
N LEU A 120 -12.95 -0.90 -20.79
CA LEU A 120 -11.75 -0.56 -20.05
C LEU A 120 -10.56 -1.17 -20.77
N GLU A 121 -9.65 -0.32 -21.24
CA GLU A 121 -8.35 -0.72 -21.76
C GLU A 121 -7.28 -0.39 -20.74
N LEU A 122 -6.52 -1.40 -20.37
CA LEU A 122 -5.34 -1.23 -19.53
C LEU A 122 -4.11 -1.04 -20.41
N PRO A 123 -3.05 -0.41 -19.91
CA PRO A 123 -1.75 -0.40 -20.57
C PRO A 123 -1.34 -1.80 -21.02
N ASP A 124 -0.78 -1.91 -22.21
CA ASP A 124 -0.15 -3.16 -22.67
C ASP A 124 1.12 -3.46 -21.86
N GLU A 125 1.68 -4.66 -22.08
CA GLU A 125 2.86 -5.10 -21.34
C GLU A 125 4.07 -4.20 -21.57
N ASP A 126 4.27 -3.69 -22.79
CA ASP A 126 5.40 -2.83 -23.14
C ASP A 126 5.29 -1.48 -22.41
N LEU A 127 4.11 -0.87 -22.39
CA LEU A 127 3.88 0.36 -21.65
C LEU A 127 3.98 0.13 -20.13
N ALA A 128 3.45 -0.99 -19.61
CA ALA A 128 3.56 -1.33 -18.19
C ALA A 128 5.04 -1.46 -17.75
N VAL A 129 5.88 -2.09 -18.56
CA VAL A 129 7.33 -2.17 -18.32
C VAL A 129 7.96 -0.77 -18.37
N GLN A 130 7.61 0.05 -19.36
CA GLN A 130 8.11 1.43 -19.47
C GLN A 130 7.75 2.28 -18.24
N LEU A 131 6.51 2.18 -17.73
CA LEU A 131 6.08 2.90 -16.53
C LEU A 131 6.85 2.43 -15.28
N MET A 132 7.08 1.13 -15.15
CA MET A 132 7.87 0.56 -14.06
C MET A 132 9.34 1.03 -14.11
N GLU A 133 9.95 1.07 -15.28
CA GLU A 133 11.32 1.57 -15.47
C GLU A 133 11.41 3.07 -15.17
N LEU A 134 10.44 3.86 -15.63
CA LEU A 134 10.34 5.28 -15.33
C LEU A 134 10.23 5.52 -13.82
N THR A 135 9.36 4.76 -13.12
CA THR A 135 9.24 4.81 -11.66
C THR A 135 10.58 4.51 -11.00
N SER A 136 11.20 3.39 -11.38
CA SER A 136 12.44 2.91 -10.74
C SER A 136 13.58 3.91 -10.92
N SER A 137 13.76 4.45 -12.15
CA SER A 137 14.83 5.41 -12.46
C SER A 137 14.59 6.77 -11.79
N THR A 138 13.37 7.30 -11.87
CA THR A 138 13.02 8.60 -11.28
C THR A 138 13.19 8.59 -9.77
N LEU A 139 12.69 7.57 -9.08
CA LEU A 139 12.79 7.48 -7.63
C LEU A 139 14.22 7.18 -7.16
N ALA A 140 14.98 6.37 -7.90
CA ALA A 140 16.39 6.13 -7.60
C ALA A 140 17.23 7.41 -7.73
N MET A 141 17.03 8.22 -8.76
CA MET A 141 17.70 9.53 -8.91
C MET A 141 17.36 10.49 -7.77
N ALA A 142 16.18 10.39 -7.20
CA ALA A 142 15.75 11.18 -6.04
C ALA A 142 16.19 10.58 -4.69
N GLY A 143 16.97 9.49 -4.69
CA GLY A 143 17.54 8.86 -3.47
C GLY A 143 16.65 7.84 -2.79
N TYR A 144 15.51 7.45 -3.39
CA TYR A 144 14.67 6.39 -2.84
C TYR A 144 15.21 5.02 -3.25
N GLY A 145 15.43 4.17 -2.26
CA GLY A 145 15.76 2.76 -2.48
C GLY A 145 14.50 1.91 -2.60
N ARG A 146 14.36 1.14 -3.68
CA ARG A 146 13.31 0.10 -3.78
C ARG A 146 13.71 -1.04 -2.86
N TYR A 147 12.90 -1.36 -1.85
CA TYR A 147 13.18 -2.42 -0.88
C TYR A 147 12.27 -3.65 -1.06
N GLU A 148 11.18 -3.51 -1.79
CA GLU A 148 10.33 -4.59 -2.28
C GLU A 148 9.57 -4.13 -3.55
N ILE A 149 8.72 -4.97 -4.13
CA ILE A 149 8.14 -4.76 -5.47
C ILE A 149 7.48 -3.40 -5.63
N SER A 150 6.66 -2.97 -4.66
CA SER A 150 5.82 -1.76 -4.77
C SER A 150 6.35 -0.59 -3.95
N ASN A 151 7.31 -0.80 -3.05
CA ASN A 151 7.66 0.21 -2.06
C ASN A 151 9.08 0.74 -2.20
N HIS A 152 9.18 2.07 -2.18
CA HIS A 152 10.39 2.84 -2.30
C HIS A 152 10.53 3.76 -1.07
N ALA A 153 11.73 3.91 -0.53
CA ALA A 153 11.93 4.72 0.66
C ALA A 153 13.30 5.42 0.67
N LEU A 154 13.33 6.60 1.26
CA LEU A 154 14.58 7.21 1.69
C LEU A 154 15.23 6.37 2.81
N PRO A 155 16.55 6.47 3.02
CA PRO A 155 17.22 5.71 4.08
C PRO A 155 16.55 5.86 5.45
N GLY A 156 16.24 4.74 6.11
CA GLY A 156 15.58 4.71 7.42
C GLY A 156 14.05 4.75 7.41
N HIS A 157 13.41 4.93 6.24
CA HIS A 157 11.96 5.08 6.12
C HIS A 157 11.22 3.87 5.55
N ALA A 158 11.89 2.74 5.27
CA ALA A 158 11.23 1.50 4.86
C ALA A 158 10.18 1.07 5.90
N SER A 159 9.00 0.62 5.43
CA SER A 159 7.91 0.21 6.32
C SER A 159 8.24 -1.09 7.04
N ARG A 160 8.41 -1.01 8.37
CA ARG A 160 8.63 -2.20 9.21
C ARG A 160 7.44 -3.15 9.15
N HIS A 161 6.22 -2.62 9.08
CA HIS A 161 4.99 -3.39 8.96
C HIS A 161 4.99 -4.23 7.68
N ASN A 162 5.26 -3.63 6.50
CA ASN A 162 5.32 -4.36 5.23
C ASN A 162 6.44 -5.42 5.25
N ARG A 163 7.59 -5.09 5.85
CA ARG A 163 8.72 -6.04 5.94
C ARG A 163 8.40 -7.26 6.79
N VAL A 164 7.53 -7.15 7.80
CA VAL A 164 7.07 -8.31 8.58
C VAL A 164 6.39 -9.33 7.67
N TYR A 165 5.45 -8.89 6.84
CA TYR A 165 4.76 -9.79 5.91
C TYR A 165 5.73 -10.45 4.92
N TRP A 166 6.58 -9.65 4.29
CA TRP A 166 7.50 -10.15 3.25
C TRP A 166 8.67 -10.96 3.79
N SER A 167 8.97 -10.86 5.08
CA SER A 167 9.97 -11.72 5.73
C SER A 167 9.43 -13.08 6.14
N GLY A 168 8.13 -13.31 6.04
CA GLY A 168 7.48 -14.51 6.56
C GLY A 168 7.40 -14.56 8.09
N ALA A 169 7.65 -13.42 8.77
CA ALA A 169 7.47 -13.34 10.22
C ALA A 169 5.98 -13.42 10.57
N GLY A 170 5.70 -13.98 11.74
CA GLY A 170 4.32 -14.11 12.21
C GLY A 170 3.66 -12.79 12.56
N TRP A 171 2.34 -12.71 12.37
CA TRP A 171 1.53 -11.56 12.76
C TRP A 171 0.14 -11.97 13.26
N TRP A 172 -0.45 -11.10 14.07
CA TRP A 172 -1.84 -11.22 14.50
C TRP A 172 -2.71 -10.20 13.80
N GLY A 173 -3.80 -10.64 13.19
CA GLY A 173 -4.87 -9.79 12.69
C GLY A 173 -5.96 -9.62 13.75
N PHE A 174 -6.54 -8.45 13.87
CA PHE A 174 -7.61 -8.16 14.82
C PHE A 174 -8.83 -7.62 14.09
N GLY A 175 -10.02 -8.05 14.54
CA GLY A 175 -11.27 -7.60 13.98
C GLY A 175 -11.82 -8.51 12.88
N MET A 176 -13.01 -8.17 12.43
CA MET A 176 -13.76 -8.87 11.40
C MET A 176 -13.03 -8.84 10.06
N GLY A 177 -12.92 -9.99 9.40
CA GLY A 177 -12.24 -10.12 8.10
C GLY A 177 -10.71 -10.05 8.15
N ALA A 178 -10.12 -9.84 9.33
CA ALA A 178 -8.67 -9.85 9.48
C ALA A 178 -8.09 -11.26 9.27
N THR A 179 -6.83 -11.32 8.84
CA THR A 179 -6.09 -12.57 8.72
C THR A 179 -4.93 -12.55 9.71
N SER A 180 -4.75 -13.62 10.45
CA SER A 180 -3.58 -13.88 11.29
C SER A 180 -2.68 -14.90 10.63
N ALA A 181 -1.38 -14.86 10.92
CA ALA A 181 -0.42 -15.90 10.57
C ALA A 181 0.68 -15.98 11.65
N PRO A 182 0.34 -16.22 12.91
CA PRO A 182 1.30 -16.14 14.01
C PRO A 182 2.43 -17.18 13.90
N TRP A 183 2.14 -18.31 13.24
CA TRP A 183 3.06 -19.44 13.10
C TRP A 183 3.41 -19.76 11.64
N GLY A 184 2.88 -18.96 10.68
CA GLY A 184 3.14 -19.08 9.25
C GLY A 184 1.89 -19.42 8.43
N GLU A 185 1.05 -20.34 8.85
CA GLU A 185 -0.23 -20.61 8.19
C GLU A 185 -1.21 -19.44 8.39
N ARG A 186 -1.93 -19.09 7.32
CA ARG A 186 -2.88 -17.97 7.33
C ARG A 186 -4.26 -18.42 7.78
N VAL A 187 -4.77 -17.80 8.82
CA VAL A 187 -6.11 -18.00 9.35
C VAL A 187 -6.94 -16.74 9.16
N ALA A 188 -7.92 -16.80 8.26
CA ALA A 188 -8.83 -15.69 7.99
C ALA A 188 -10.04 -15.73 8.94
N ARG A 189 -10.37 -14.57 9.52
CA ARG A 189 -11.56 -14.41 10.36
C ARG A 189 -12.80 -14.16 9.51
N PRO A 190 -14.00 -14.50 10.04
CA PRO A 190 -15.25 -14.24 9.33
C PRO A 190 -15.42 -12.77 8.95
N ARG A 191 -16.04 -12.54 7.78
CA ARG A 191 -16.19 -11.20 7.19
C ARG A 191 -17.52 -10.51 7.52
N THR A 192 -18.49 -11.24 8.10
CA THR A 192 -19.75 -10.65 8.53
C THR A 192 -19.78 -10.50 10.04
N ARG A 193 -20.56 -9.53 10.55
CA ARG A 193 -20.67 -9.27 11.99
C ARG A 193 -21.20 -10.49 12.74
N GLU A 194 -22.24 -11.14 12.22
CA GLU A 194 -22.88 -12.31 12.82
C GLU A 194 -21.87 -13.46 12.91
N ALA A 195 -21.29 -13.88 11.78
CA ALA A 195 -20.33 -14.97 11.77
C ALA A 195 -19.08 -14.67 12.62
N TYR A 196 -18.66 -13.40 12.72
CA TYR A 196 -17.53 -13.02 13.56
C TYR A 196 -17.89 -13.06 15.05
N SER A 197 -19.12 -12.68 15.43
CA SER A 197 -19.62 -12.84 16.81
C SER A 197 -19.67 -14.30 17.22
N ASP A 198 -20.28 -15.14 16.37
CA ASP A 198 -20.36 -16.60 16.60
C ASP A 198 -18.98 -17.23 16.72
N TRP A 199 -18.02 -16.78 15.89
CA TRP A 199 -16.63 -17.22 15.94
C TRP A 199 -15.94 -16.86 17.27
N LEU A 200 -16.20 -15.65 17.81
CA LEU A 200 -15.68 -15.23 19.11
C LEU A 200 -16.29 -16.06 20.27
N ASP A 201 -17.60 -16.32 20.20
CA ASP A 201 -18.32 -17.04 21.23
C ASP A 201 -17.92 -18.53 21.29
N GLN A 202 -17.52 -19.12 20.18
CA GLN A 202 -17.03 -20.49 20.10
C GLN A 202 -15.63 -20.67 20.72
N GLY A 203 -14.96 -19.60 21.12
CA GLY A 203 -13.65 -19.66 21.77
C GLY A 203 -12.58 -20.32 20.90
N THR A 204 -12.63 -20.12 19.58
CA THR A 204 -11.68 -20.70 18.64
C THR A 204 -10.27 -20.24 18.96
N THR A 205 -9.44 -21.15 19.41
CA THR A 205 -8.00 -20.96 19.49
C THR A 205 -7.45 -20.97 18.06
N GLU A 206 -6.76 -19.91 17.67
CA GLU A 206 -5.95 -19.89 16.45
C GLU A 206 -4.70 -20.78 16.66
N ASP A 207 -4.93 -22.04 16.99
CA ASP A 207 -3.89 -23.00 17.38
C ASP A 207 -3.24 -23.66 16.15
N CYS A 208 -3.27 -22.98 15.01
CA CYS A 208 -2.63 -23.43 13.80
C CYS A 208 -1.12 -23.18 13.91
N ARG A 209 -0.38 -24.23 14.32
CA ARG A 209 1.10 -24.22 14.43
C ARG A 209 1.79 -24.69 13.15
N ALA A 210 1.07 -24.80 12.05
CA ALA A 210 1.66 -25.19 10.78
C ALA A 210 2.59 -24.06 10.25
N SER A 211 3.74 -24.47 9.78
CA SER A 211 4.68 -23.55 9.13
C SER A 211 4.08 -23.04 7.81
N MET A 212 4.53 -21.85 7.39
CA MET A 212 4.14 -21.29 6.09
C MET A 212 4.51 -22.28 4.97
N PRO A 213 3.58 -22.60 4.06
CA PRO A 213 3.88 -23.43 2.90
C PRO A 213 5.05 -22.89 2.08
N LEU A 214 5.81 -23.78 1.44
CA LEU A 214 7.00 -23.39 0.66
C LEU A 214 6.67 -22.37 -0.44
N ASP A 215 5.55 -22.58 -1.15
CA ASP A 215 5.10 -21.66 -2.20
C ASP A 215 4.82 -20.27 -1.66
N ASP A 216 4.19 -20.16 -0.50
CA ASP A 216 3.93 -18.88 0.17
C ASP A 216 5.25 -18.22 0.64
N ARG A 217 6.20 -19.00 1.15
CA ARG A 217 7.53 -18.51 1.53
C ARG A 217 8.29 -17.93 0.34
N LEU A 218 8.25 -18.61 -0.80
CA LEU A 218 8.83 -18.13 -2.05
C LEU A 218 8.10 -16.88 -2.53
N LEU A 219 6.76 -16.89 -2.56
CA LEU A 219 5.95 -15.78 -3.01
C LEU A 219 6.25 -14.48 -2.22
N VAL A 220 6.27 -14.54 -0.90
CA VAL A 220 6.55 -13.36 -0.07
C VAL A 220 8.02 -12.97 -0.08
N GLY A 221 8.92 -13.94 -0.08
CA GLY A 221 10.36 -13.70 0.00
C GLY A 221 10.94 -13.11 -1.29
N LEU A 222 10.49 -13.56 -2.46
CA LEU A 222 10.91 -13.05 -3.77
C LEU A 222 10.40 -11.62 -4.05
N ARG A 223 9.46 -11.11 -3.27
CA ARG A 223 9.05 -9.70 -3.34
C ARG A 223 10.13 -8.76 -2.82
N ARG A 224 11.01 -9.23 -1.96
CA ARG A 224 12.03 -8.44 -1.29
C ARG A 224 13.28 -8.29 -2.15
N ARG A 225 13.95 -7.16 -2.03
CA ARG A 225 15.26 -6.94 -2.68
C ARG A 225 16.32 -7.94 -2.22
N GLU A 226 16.26 -8.37 -0.95
CA GLU A 226 17.18 -9.34 -0.37
C GLU A 226 16.95 -10.77 -0.92
N GLY A 227 15.75 -11.03 -1.47
CA GLY A 227 15.37 -12.35 -1.95
C GLY A 227 15.17 -13.37 -0.83
N VAL A 228 15.40 -14.63 -1.16
CA VAL A 228 15.25 -15.78 -0.25
C VAL A 228 16.58 -16.54 -0.13
N ASP A 229 16.84 -17.03 1.05
CA ASP A 229 17.94 -17.99 1.28
C ASP A 229 17.43 -19.40 1.03
N LEU A 230 17.83 -19.98 -0.11
CA LEU A 230 17.40 -21.32 -0.52
C LEU A 230 17.86 -22.41 0.45
N LEU A 231 18.98 -22.22 1.16
CA LEU A 231 19.46 -23.19 2.16
C LEU A 231 18.55 -23.27 3.38
N SER A 232 17.84 -22.17 3.68
CA SER A 232 16.90 -22.13 4.80
C SER A 232 15.50 -22.68 4.45
N MET A 233 15.30 -23.11 3.20
CA MET A 233 14.01 -23.59 2.69
C MET A 233 13.88 -25.11 2.63
N GLY A 234 14.98 -25.84 2.89
CA GLY A 234 15.03 -27.29 2.90
C GLY A 234 14.57 -27.93 4.19
#